data_6e58ce21eacd377065879573788df919
#
_entry.id   6e58ce21eacd377065879573788df919
#
_cell.length_a   1.000
_cell.length_b   1.000
_cell.length_c   1.000
_cell.angle_alpha   90.00
_cell.angle_beta   90.00
_cell.angle_gamma   90.00
#
_symmetry.space_group_name_H-M   'P 1'
#
loop_
_entity.id
_entity.type
_entity.pdbx_description
1 polymer ?
#
loop_
_entity_poly.entity_id
_entity_poly.type
_entity_poly.pdbx_seq_one_letter_code
_entity_poly.pdbx_strand_id
1 'polypeptide(L)'
;MKLFKTLVSATVLTAFSTGVTLAADIFVIGGKPDDPFWSIVKRGAEDAGKVVEAQGGKVTWLGPQNYDNLGVDAAELIRQAIDQKADAIVGPDWVPEAMDPAFKAVVDAGIPLVIYNAGGLQAADRLGAMNYVGSDDYKGGVAGGEYLAKAGNKKGVCINTLPGAANIEAYCGGFKEGMKNGGGEADVLPLPATSFGSATAVAQAVKAYLLQHQDVTAVFTIGNVDANSAMNGLTQAGKAGQVQLCGINFDETILNNIRDGKQACAIDQQGYWQGYLAVSILNGKINYGLTVPTREILTGPGIIDKNTVELTIAGVKAGAR
;
A
#
# COMPACT_ATOMS: atom_id res chain seq x y z
N MET A 1 52.50 60.36 41.61
CA MET A 1 51.91 60.08 40.31
C MET A 1 51.56 58.58 40.33
N LYS A 2 50.29 58.24 40.63
CA LYS A 2 49.82 56.85 40.72
C LYS A 2 49.01 56.56 39.47
N LEU A 3 49.52 55.63 38.60
CA LEU A 3 48.77 55.12 37.44
C LEU A 3 47.71 54.12 37.91
N PHE A 4 46.44 54.43 37.64
CA PHE A 4 45.33 53.47 37.71
C PHE A 4 45.29 52.64 36.41
N LYS A 5 45.49 51.34 36.53
CA LYS A 5 45.23 50.38 35.42
C LYS A 5 43.77 49.90 35.52
N THR A 6 42.95 50.33 34.61
CA THR A 6 41.57 49.85 34.45
C THR A 6 41.62 48.54 33.69
N LEU A 7 41.24 47.42 34.34
CA LEU A 7 40.97 46.13 33.66
C LEU A 7 39.56 46.18 33.06
N VAL A 8 39.45 46.11 31.73
CA VAL A 8 38.20 45.91 31.06
C VAL A 8 38.02 44.39 30.89
N SER A 9 37.10 43.78 31.65
CA SER A 9 36.67 42.39 31.47
C SER A 9 35.67 42.31 30.32
N ALA A 10 36.09 41.76 29.21
CA ALA A 10 35.19 41.43 28.11
C ALA A 10 34.47 40.12 28.43
N THR A 11 33.19 40.20 28.76
CA THR A 11 32.32 39.05 28.91
C THR A 11 31.90 38.61 27.52
N VAL A 12 32.44 37.48 27.02
CA VAL A 12 32.01 36.83 25.80
C VAL A 12 30.70 36.10 26.11
N LEU A 13 29.57 36.66 25.68
CA LEU A 13 28.29 35.95 25.64
C LEU A 13 28.34 34.94 24.47
N THR A 14 28.60 33.67 24.78
CA THR A 14 28.40 32.60 23.84
C THR A 14 26.89 32.35 23.72
N ALA A 15 26.26 32.89 22.68
CA ALA A 15 24.90 32.55 22.31
C ALA A 15 24.92 31.12 21.80
N PHE A 16 24.54 30.18 22.65
CA PHE A 16 24.12 28.85 22.18
C PHE A 16 22.83 29.06 21.37
N SER A 17 22.94 29.08 20.04
CA SER A 17 21.81 28.85 19.18
C SER A 17 21.38 27.38 19.37
N THR A 18 20.46 27.17 20.31
CA THR A 18 19.69 25.93 20.34
C THR A 18 18.91 25.89 19.01
N GLY A 19 19.45 25.18 18.05
CA GLY A 19 18.67 24.79 16.86
C GLY A 19 17.39 24.17 17.40
N VAL A 20 16.25 24.81 17.15
CA VAL A 20 14.94 24.22 17.40
C VAL A 20 14.84 23.06 16.44
N THR A 21 15.18 21.85 16.90
CA THR A 21 14.75 20.64 16.22
C THR A 21 13.24 20.65 16.34
N LEU A 22 12.56 20.93 15.24
CA LEU A 22 11.11 20.78 15.17
C LEU A 22 10.85 19.29 15.26
N ALA A 23 10.35 18.86 16.41
CA ALA A 23 9.89 17.51 16.63
C ALA A 23 8.70 17.27 15.69
N ALA A 24 8.87 16.45 14.65
CA ALA A 24 7.85 16.25 13.63
C ALA A 24 6.83 15.19 14.08
N ASP A 25 5.57 15.55 14.24
CA ASP A 25 4.49 14.61 14.49
C ASP A 25 3.86 14.19 13.15
N ILE A 26 4.26 13.00 12.65
CA ILE A 26 3.81 12.44 11.36
C ILE A 26 2.71 11.44 11.60
N PHE A 27 1.55 11.65 10.98
CA PHE A 27 0.43 10.72 11.02
C PHE A 27 0.37 9.88 9.73
N VAL A 28 0.24 8.58 9.90
CA VAL A 28 0.13 7.62 8.80
C VAL A 28 -1.27 6.99 8.85
N ILE A 29 -2.10 7.34 7.89
CA ILE A 29 -3.40 6.71 7.69
C ILE A 29 -3.18 5.44 6.91
N GLY A 30 -3.66 4.31 7.40
CA GLY A 30 -3.50 3.02 6.73
C GLY A 30 -4.68 2.09 7.00
N GLY A 31 -4.57 0.83 6.62
CA GLY A 31 -5.55 -0.19 6.93
C GLY A 31 -5.48 -0.66 8.38
N LYS A 32 -6.25 -1.69 8.70
CA LYS A 32 -6.23 -2.30 10.04
C LYS A 32 -4.81 -2.70 10.40
N PRO A 33 -4.35 -2.40 11.64
CA PRO A 33 -2.97 -2.69 12.05
C PRO A 33 -2.60 -4.18 12.05
N ASP A 34 -3.60 -5.06 12.15
CA ASP A 34 -3.48 -6.53 12.16
C ASP A 34 -3.75 -7.18 10.79
N ASP A 35 -4.05 -6.38 9.77
CA ASP A 35 -4.13 -6.86 8.40
C ASP A 35 -2.75 -7.29 7.90
N PRO A 36 -2.61 -8.46 7.25
CA PRO A 36 -1.32 -8.99 6.85
C PRO A 36 -0.50 -8.05 5.96
N PHE A 37 -1.12 -7.33 5.03
CA PHE A 37 -0.42 -6.36 4.19
C PHE A 37 -0.11 -5.08 4.97
N TRP A 38 -1.11 -4.53 5.68
CA TRP A 38 -0.95 -3.27 6.39
C TRP A 38 0.00 -3.34 7.58
N SER A 39 0.15 -4.52 8.20
CA SER A 39 1.17 -4.74 9.24
C SER A 39 2.60 -4.56 8.71
N ILE A 40 2.85 -4.93 7.44
CA ILE A 40 4.16 -4.75 6.78
C ILE A 40 4.39 -3.27 6.46
N VAL A 41 3.38 -2.58 5.94
CA VAL A 41 3.43 -1.13 5.68
C VAL A 41 3.67 -0.35 6.97
N LYS A 42 2.93 -0.69 8.03
CA LYS A 42 3.06 -0.10 9.37
C LYS A 42 4.47 -0.28 9.92
N ARG A 43 5.04 -1.49 9.80
CA ARG A 43 6.41 -1.77 10.21
C ARG A 43 7.42 -0.87 9.47
N GLY A 44 7.26 -0.68 8.16
CA GLY A 44 8.10 0.25 7.40
C GLY A 44 8.00 1.68 7.93
N ALA A 45 6.79 2.16 8.22
CA ALA A 45 6.56 3.47 8.79
C ALA A 45 7.19 3.60 10.20
N GLU A 46 7.08 2.58 11.05
CA GLU A 46 7.67 2.54 12.39
C GLU A 46 9.20 2.51 12.35
N ASP A 47 9.80 1.76 11.40
CA ASP A 47 11.26 1.72 11.24
C ASP A 47 11.82 3.08 10.77
N ALA A 48 11.15 3.77 9.85
CA ALA A 48 11.48 5.16 9.52
C ALA A 48 11.22 6.11 10.70
N GLY A 49 10.19 5.83 11.49
CA GLY A 49 9.81 6.56 12.69
C GLY A 49 10.91 6.60 13.76
N LYS A 50 11.77 5.59 13.84
CA LYS A 50 12.94 5.60 14.76
C LYS A 50 13.86 6.78 14.54
N VAL A 51 14.00 7.24 13.29
CA VAL A 51 14.77 8.45 12.97
C VAL A 51 14.01 9.69 13.43
N VAL A 52 12.70 9.75 13.23
CA VAL A 52 11.82 10.83 13.69
C VAL A 52 11.87 10.94 15.22
N GLU A 53 11.75 9.83 15.93
CA GLU A 53 11.82 9.76 17.40
C GLU A 53 13.18 10.20 17.95
N ALA A 54 14.28 9.82 17.30
CA ALA A 54 15.62 10.27 17.66
C ALA A 54 15.80 11.79 17.54
N GLN A 55 14.93 12.45 16.77
CA GLN A 55 14.87 13.91 16.60
C GLN A 55 13.83 14.57 17.51
N GLY A 56 13.17 13.81 18.39
CA GLY A 56 12.16 14.25 19.34
C GLY A 56 10.73 14.25 18.82
N GLY A 57 10.49 13.81 17.59
CA GLY A 57 9.18 13.70 16.98
C GLY A 57 8.50 12.34 17.20
N LYS A 58 7.42 12.08 16.46
CA LYS A 58 6.61 10.87 16.61
C LYS A 58 5.99 10.45 15.29
N VAL A 59 5.85 9.14 15.09
CA VAL A 59 5.02 8.57 14.03
C VAL A 59 3.80 7.89 14.64
N THR A 60 2.60 8.29 14.20
CA THR A 60 1.34 7.75 14.70
C THR A 60 0.59 7.05 13.57
N TRP A 61 0.31 5.75 13.73
CA TRP A 61 -0.54 4.99 12.82
C TRP A 61 -2.00 5.13 13.20
N LEU A 62 -2.84 5.48 12.23
CA LEU A 62 -4.30 5.48 12.34
C LEU A 62 -4.88 4.52 11.29
N GLY A 63 -5.68 3.56 11.74
CA GLY A 63 -6.34 2.60 10.87
C GLY A 63 -7.77 2.32 11.32
N PRO A 64 -8.69 1.95 10.38
CA PRO A 64 -10.08 1.65 10.69
C PRO A 64 -10.18 0.35 11.50
N GLN A 65 -11.31 0.16 12.19
CA GLN A 65 -11.61 -1.08 12.93
C GLN A 65 -12.03 -2.23 12.00
N ASN A 66 -12.68 -1.89 10.90
CA ASN A 66 -13.09 -2.78 9.81
C ASN A 66 -13.08 -2.01 8.49
N TYR A 67 -13.50 -2.65 7.40
CA TYR A 67 -13.52 -2.03 6.07
C TYR A 67 -14.95 -1.76 5.54
N ASP A 68 -15.97 -1.87 6.38
CA ASP A 68 -17.37 -1.76 5.96
C ASP A 68 -17.73 -0.38 5.41
N ASN A 69 -17.13 0.68 5.98
CA ASN A 69 -17.32 2.07 5.56
C ASN A 69 -15.98 2.74 5.23
N LEU A 70 -15.08 2.03 4.52
CA LEU A 70 -13.68 2.37 4.33
C LEU A 70 -13.43 3.85 4.03
N GLY A 71 -14.14 4.44 3.04
CA GLY A 71 -13.92 5.82 2.63
C GLY A 71 -14.30 6.83 3.69
N VAL A 72 -15.43 6.61 4.39
CA VAL A 72 -15.92 7.48 5.46
C VAL A 72 -15.00 7.39 6.67
N ASP A 73 -14.67 6.17 7.10
CA ASP A 73 -13.83 5.94 8.28
C ASP A 73 -12.42 6.51 8.04
N ALA A 74 -11.86 6.32 6.85
CA ALA A 74 -10.55 6.90 6.51
C ALA A 74 -10.58 8.44 6.48
N ALA A 75 -11.64 9.05 5.95
CA ALA A 75 -11.80 10.50 5.98
C ALA A 75 -11.88 11.05 7.42
N GLU A 76 -12.54 10.33 8.33
CA GLU A 76 -12.55 10.69 9.76
C GLU A 76 -11.16 10.59 10.40
N LEU A 77 -10.37 9.54 10.07
CA LEU A 77 -9.00 9.40 10.57
C LEU A 77 -8.09 10.52 10.07
N ILE A 78 -8.27 10.98 8.82
CA ILE A 78 -7.54 12.15 8.28
C ILE A 78 -7.91 13.41 9.08
N ARG A 79 -9.19 13.66 9.35
CA ARG A 79 -9.63 14.82 10.16
C ARG A 79 -9.08 14.72 11.59
N GLN A 80 -9.11 13.53 12.18
CA GLN A 80 -8.51 13.28 13.49
C GLN A 80 -7.03 13.64 13.53
N ALA A 81 -6.26 13.34 12.47
CA ALA A 81 -4.85 13.73 12.38
C ALA A 81 -4.68 15.27 12.36
N ILE A 82 -5.54 15.99 11.60
CA ILE A 82 -5.56 17.44 11.58
C ILE A 82 -5.85 18.02 12.98
N ASP A 83 -6.89 17.49 13.64
CA ASP A 83 -7.31 17.94 14.99
C ASP A 83 -6.22 17.69 16.04
N GLN A 84 -5.44 16.62 15.87
CA GLN A 84 -4.28 16.31 16.69
C GLN A 84 -3.03 17.11 16.30
N LYS A 85 -3.15 18.09 15.38
CA LYS A 85 -2.08 19.00 14.94
C LYS A 85 -0.90 18.27 14.31
N ALA A 86 -1.20 17.34 13.39
CA ALA A 86 -0.18 16.68 12.59
C ALA A 86 0.71 17.71 11.88
N ASP A 87 2.02 17.53 11.95
CA ASP A 87 3.00 18.31 11.17
C ASP A 87 3.10 17.79 9.73
N ALA A 88 2.73 16.52 9.50
CA ALA A 88 2.61 15.94 8.18
C ALA A 88 1.67 14.70 8.19
N ILE A 89 1.09 14.41 7.03
CA ILE A 89 0.17 13.27 6.87
C ILE A 89 0.58 12.43 5.67
N VAL A 90 0.56 11.10 5.86
CA VAL A 90 0.61 10.08 4.80
C VAL A 90 -0.75 9.41 4.75
N GLY A 91 -1.32 9.21 3.57
CA GLY A 91 -2.59 8.48 3.46
C GLY A 91 -2.84 7.91 2.07
N PRO A 92 -3.58 6.79 1.95
CA PRO A 92 -4.04 6.25 0.69
C PRO A 92 -5.35 6.90 0.28
N ASP A 93 -5.55 7.12 -1.00
CA ASP A 93 -6.82 7.62 -1.53
C ASP A 93 -7.64 6.46 -2.10
N TRP A 94 -8.26 5.67 -1.21
CA TRP A 94 -9.04 4.48 -1.59
C TRP A 94 -10.38 4.82 -2.24
N VAL A 95 -11.07 5.83 -1.71
CA VAL A 95 -12.42 6.22 -2.12
C VAL A 95 -12.43 7.75 -2.30
N PRO A 96 -11.99 8.23 -3.47
CA PRO A 96 -11.81 9.67 -3.72
C PRO A 96 -13.02 10.53 -3.38
N GLU A 97 -14.22 10.05 -3.73
CA GLU A 97 -15.46 10.78 -3.47
C GLU A 97 -15.67 11.10 -1.98
N ALA A 98 -15.30 10.17 -1.09
CA ALA A 98 -15.43 10.35 0.35
C ALA A 98 -14.19 11.02 0.99
N MET A 99 -13.00 10.74 0.47
CA MET A 99 -11.72 11.08 1.12
C MET A 99 -11.11 12.39 0.62
N ASP A 100 -11.31 12.78 -0.64
CA ASP A 100 -10.77 14.02 -1.23
C ASP A 100 -11.05 15.27 -0.39
N PRO A 101 -12.27 15.50 0.15
CA PRO A 101 -12.52 16.67 0.98
C PRO A 101 -11.65 16.75 2.24
N ALA A 102 -11.34 15.59 2.85
CA ALA A 102 -10.47 15.53 4.02
C ALA A 102 -8.99 15.78 3.66
N PHE A 103 -8.49 15.20 2.57
CA PHE A 103 -7.14 15.48 2.08
C PHE A 103 -6.95 16.93 1.62
N LYS A 104 -7.97 17.54 1.00
CA LYS A 104 -7.94 18.97 0.67
C LYS A 104 -7.82 19.83 1.93
N ALA A 105 -8.54 19.49 3.00
CA ALA A 105 -8.40 20.19 4.27
C ALA A 105 -6.97 20.10 4.86
N VAL A 106 -6.26 18.96 4.66
CA VAL A 106 -4.83 18.84 5.04
C VAL A 106 -3.99 19.87 4.30
N VAL A 107 -4.13 19.94 2.97
CA VAL A 107 -3.34 20.85 2.13
C VAL A 107 -3.71 22.31 2.38
N ASP A 108 -4.99 22.61 2.56
CA ASP A 108 -5.49 23.96 2.89
C ASP A 108 -4.99 24.45 4.26
N ALA A 109 -4.76 23.53 5.20
CA ALA A 109 -4.10 23.82 6.48
C ALA A 109 -2.58 23.99 6.37
N GLY A 110 -2.00 23.83 5.19
CA GLY A 110 -0.55 23.92 4.96
C GLY A 110 0.24 22.71 5.47
N ILE A 111 -0.42 21.60 5.77
CA ILE A 111 0.19 20.36 6.26
C ILE A 111 0.76 19.58 5.06
N PRO A 112 2.06 19.24 5.03
CA PRO A 112 2.66 18.41 4.00
C PRO A 112 1.95 17.04 3.90
N LEU A 113 1.58 16.67 2.66
CA LEU A 113 0.85 15.44 2.35
C LEU A 113 1.65 14.56 1.39
N VAL A 114 1.74 13.28 1.67
CA VAL A 114 2.17 12.23 0.74
C VAL A 114 1.01 11.26 0.54
N ILE A 115 0.60 11.05 -0.70
CA ILE A 115 -0.31 9.96 -1.05
C ILE A 115 0.50 8.68 -1.24
N TYR A 116 0.01 7.58 -0.70
CA TYR A 116 0.69 6.29 -0.83
C TYR A 116 -0.31 5.16 -1.09
N ASN A 117 0.17 4.01 -1.54
CA ASN A 117 -0.59 2.79 -1.80
C ASN A 117 -1.70 2.96 -2.86
N ALA A 118 -2.77 3.69 -2.57
CA ALA A 118 -3.91 3.87 -3.47
C ALA A 118 -4.03 5.30 -4.00
N GLY A 119 -4.61 5.44 -5.21
CA GLY A 119 -4.88 6.72 -5.86
C GLY A 119 -3.80 7.13 -6.88
N GLY A 120 -2.58 6.62 -6.77
CA GLY A 120 -1.52 6.88 -7.73
C GLY A 120 -1.07 8.34 -7.80
N LEU A 121 -0.25 8.66 -8.81
CA LEU A 121 0.19 10.03 -9.08
C LEU A 121 -0.99 10.97 -9.37
N GLN A 122 -2.07 10.44 -9.97
CA GLN A 122 -3.26 11.25 -10.30
C GLN A 122 -3.93 11.81 -9.03
N ALA A 123 -4.04 11.01 -7.97
CA ALA A 123 -4.54 11.50 -6.68
C ALA A 123 -3.59 12.52 -6.06
N ALA A 124 -2.28 12.25 -6.08
CA ALA A 124 -1.29 13.19 -5.55
C ALA A 124 -1.35 14.56 -6.25
N ASP A 125 -1.51 14.58 -7.58
CA ASP A 125 -1.64 15.81 -8.35
C ASP A 125 -2.97 16.53 -8.08
N ARG A 126 -4.09 15.79 -8.06
CA ARG A 126 -5.43 16.35 -7.81
C ARG A 126 -5.55 16.95 -6.41
N LEU A 127 -4.91 16.34 -5.43
CA LEU A 127 -4.97 16.74 -4.02
C LEU A 127 -3.89 17.75 -3.63
N GLY A 128 -2.90 18.03 -4.48
CA GLY A 128 -1.79 18.90 -4.15
C GLY A 128 -0.76 18.26 -3.20
N ALA A 129 -0.72 16.93 -3.13
CA ALA A 129 0.26 16.21 -2.34
C ALA A 129 1.67 16.33 -2.93
N MET A 130 2.69 16.15 -2.11
CA MET A 130 4.09 16.28 -2.51
C MET A 130 4.51 15.17 -3.48
N ASN A 131 4.19 13.93 -3.14
CA ASN A 131 4.59 12.73 -3.86
C ASN A 131 3.48 11.67 -3.79
N TYR A 132 3.56 10.71 -4.71
CA TYR A 132 2.96 9.38 -4.57
C TYR A 132 4.05 8.35 -4.29
N VAL A 133 3.81 7.47 -3.31
CA VAL A 133 4.69 6.34 -2.98
C VAL A 133 3.88 5.05 -3.01
N GLY A 134 4.10 4.18 -3.98
CA GLY A 134 3.30 2.96 -4.07
C GLY A 134 3.58 2.09 -5.28
N SER A 135 2.70 1.12 -5.53
CA SER A 135 2.70 0.34 -6.75
C SER A 135 1.81 1.02 -7.80
N ASP A 136 2.13 0.80 -9.06
CA ASP A 136 1.19 1.12 -10.12
C ASP A 136 0.18 -0.03 -10.22
N ASP A 137 -1.00 0.19 -9.65
CA ASP A 137 -2.03 -0.83 -9.50
C ASP A 137 -2.53 -1.35 -10.85
N TYR A 138 -2.73 -0.46 -11.82
CA TYR A 138 -3.15 -0.86 -13.16
C TYR A 138 -2.09 -1.71 -13.84
N LYS A 139 -0.82 -1.30 -13.81
CA LYS A 139 0.29 -2.09 -14.36
C LYS A 139 0.47 -3.41 -13.62
N GLY A 140 0.19 -3.47 -12.32
CA GLY A 140 0.16 -4.71 -11.55
C GLY A 140 -0.87 -5.69 -12.08
N GLY A 141 -2.07 -5.21 -12.37
CA GLY A 141 -3.10 -5.99 -13.04
C GLY A 141 -2.68 -6.46 -14.43
N VAL A 142 -2.14 -5.55 -15.25
CA VAL A 142 -1.63 -5.88 -16.61
C VAL A 142 -0.57 -6.98 -16.53
N ALA A 143 0.42 -6.84 -15.63
CA ALA A 143 1.48 -7.82 -15.48
C ALA A 143 0.94 -9.21 -15.09
N GLY A 144 -0.01 -9.28 -14.16
CA GLY A 144 -0.66 -10.55 -13.76
C GLY A 144 -1.46 -11.18 -14.91
N GLY A 145 -2.21 -10.37 -15.66
CA GLY A 145 -2.97 -10.82 -16.82
C GLY A 145 -2.08 -11.34 -17.95
N GLU A 146 -1.04 -10.60 -18.31
CA GLU A 146 -0.07 -11.03 -19.32
C GLU A 146 0.67 -12.30 -18.91
N TYR A 147 1.06 -12.41 -17.63
CA TYR A 147 1.74 -13.60 -17.12
C TYR A 147 0.85 -14.85 -17.30
N LEU A 148 -0.42 -14.77 -16.91
CA LEU A 148 -1.37 -15.87 -17.03
C LEU A 148 -1.71 -16.17 -18.50
N ALA A 149 -1.88 -15.15 -19.34
CA ALA A 149 -2.15 -15.36 -20.77
C ALA A 149 -0.96 -16.00 -21.49
N LYS A 150 0.30 -15.61 -21.19
CA LYS A 150 1.52 -16.25 -21.70
C LYS A 150 1.65 -17.71 -21.26
N ALA A 151 1.11 -18.07 -20.09
CA ALA A 151 1.03 -19.47 -19.64
C ALA A 151 -0.07 -20.28 -20.34
N GLY A 152 -0.77 -19.70 -21.33
CA GLY A 152 -1.77 -20.37 -22.17
C GLY A 152 -3.22 -20.16 -21.75
N ASN A 153 -3.48 -19.38 -20.71
CA ASN A 153 -4.84 -19.09 -20.28
C ASN A 153 -5.56 -18.16 -21.25
N LYS A 154 -6.80 -18.49 -21.59
CA LYS A 154 -7.60 -17.73 -22.56
C LYS A 154 -8.78 -17.01 -21.92
N LYS A 155 -9.27 -17.48 -20.79
CA LYS A 155 -10.38 -16.85 -20.08
C LYS A 155 -10.06 -16.72 -18.60
N GLY A 156 -10.08 -15.47 -18.11
CA GLY A 156 -9.80 -15.12 -16.72
C GLY A 156 -10.99 -14.48 -16.01
N VAL A 157 -10.91 -14.43 -14.69
CA VAL A 157 -11.80 -13.65 -13.83
C VAL A 157 -11.01 -12.93 -12.74
N CYS A 158 -11.24 -11.62 -12.57
CA CYS A 158 -10.76 -10.86 -11.43
C CYS A 158 -11.82 -10.89 -10.32
N ILE A 159 -11.43 -11.27 -9.11
CA ILE A 159 -12.30 -11.25 -7.93
C ILE A 159 -12.20 -9.89 -7.26
N ASN A 160 -13.24 -9.06 -7.39
CA ASN A 160 -13.30 -7.74 -6.79
C ASN A 160 -14.10 -7.82 -5.48
N THR A 161 -13.38 -7.85 -4.35
CA THR A 161 -13.98 -7.98 -3.01
C THR A 161 -14.38 -6.64 -2.39
N LEU A 162 -14.00 -5.51 -3.02
CA LEU A 162 -14.35 -4.17 -2.55
C LEU A 162 -14.65 -3.23 -3.73
N PRO A 163 -15.79 -3.41 -4.41
CA PRO A 163 -16.21 -2.56 -5.53
C PRO A 163 -16.22 -1.08 -5.15
N GLY A 164 -15.66 -0.24 -6.02
CA GLY A 164 -15.54 1.21 -5.82
C GLY A 164 -14.22 1.65 -5.15
N ALA A 165 -13.40 0.73 -4.65
CA ALA A 165 -12.05 1.08 -4.20
C ALA A 165 -11.11 1.26 -5.43
N ALA A 166 -10.52 2.45 -5.56
CA ALA A 166 -9.81 2.89 -6.77
C ALA A 166 -8.66 1.94 -7.18
N ASN A 167 -7.89 1.45 -6.22
CA ASN A 167 -6.80 0.52 -6.45
C ASN A 167 -7.32 -0.86 -6.93
N ILE A 168 -8.41 -1.36 -6.36
CA ILE A 168 -8.99 -2.66 -6.72
C ILE A 168 -9.59 -2.60 -8.13
N GLU A 169 -10.31 -1.52 -8.45
CA GLU A 169 -10.82 -1.29 -9.81
C GLU A 169 -9.66 -1.19 -10.82
N ALA A 170 -8.56 -0.51 -10.47
CA ALA A 170 -7.38 -0.40 -11.32
C ALA A 170 -6.72 -1.77 -11.57
N TYR A 171 -6.55 -2.61 -10.55
CA TYR A 171 -6.01 -3.96 -10.71
C TYR A 171 -6.90 -4.82 -11.60
N CYS A 172 -8.21 -4.84 -11.38
CA CYS A 172 -9.13 -5.63 -12.21
C CYS A 172 -9.19 -5.13 -13.65
N GLY A 173 -9.18 -3.80 -13.85
CA GLY A 173 -9.08 -3.19 -15.17
C GLY A 173 -7.79 -3.57 -15.91
N GLY A 174 -6.67 -3.46 -15.21
CA GLY A 174 -5.36 -3.88 -15.72
C GLY A 174 -5.30 -5.37 -16.04
N PHE A 175 -5.87 -6.23 -15.18
CA PHE A 175 -5.92 -7.66 -15.44
C PHE A 175 -6.66 -8.00 -16.75
N LYS A 176 -7.80 -7.35 -17.00
CA LYS A 176 -8.53 -7.51 -18.26
C LYS A 176 -7.68 -7.11 -19.47
N GLU A 177 -6.99 -5.97 -19.37
CA GLU A 177 -6.10 -5.51 -20.45
C GLU A 177 -4.92 -6.47 -20.65
N GLY A 178 -4.28 -6.93 -19.57
CA GLY A 178 -3.18 -7.90 -19.65
C GLY A 178 -3.58 -9.24 -20.27
N MET A 179 -4.74 -9.77 -19.93
CA MET A 179 -5.31 -10.97 -20.57
C MET A 179 -5.53 -10.74 -22.06
N LYS A 180 -6.11 -9.59 -22.43
CA LYS A 180 -6.34 -9.21 -23.84
C LYS A 180 -5.03 -9.06 -24.61
N ASN A 181 -4.00 -8.43 -24.07
CA ASN A 181 -2.68 -8.31 -24.67
C ASN A 181 -2.07 -9.67 -25.00
N GLY A 182 -2.33 -10.69 -24.16
CA GLY A 182 -1.90 -12.06 -24.38
C GLY A 182 -2.85 -12.90 -25.26
N GLY A 183 -3.87 -12.29 -25.86
CA GLY A 183 -4.84 -12.95 -26.75
C GLY A 183 -5.89 -13.79 -26.02
N GLY A 184 -6.20 -13.41 -24.78
CA GLY A 184 -7.31 -13.93 -23.99
C GLY A 184 -8.35 -12.84 -23.68
N GLU A 185 -9.24 -13.15 -22.75
CA GLU A 185 -10.23 -12.22 -22.19
C GLU A 185 -10.41 -12.43 -20.70
N ALA A 186 -10.95 -11.45 -19.99
CA ALA A 186 -11.28 -11.60 -18.59
C ALA A 186 -12.53 -10.82 -18.20
N ASP A 187 -13.25 -11.39 -17.23
CA ASP A 187 -14.39 -10.78 -16.54
C ASP A 187 -13.99 -10.28 -15.15
N VAL A 188 -14.88 -9.51 -14.52
CA VAL A 188 -14.78 -9.13 -13.11
C VAL A 188 -15.95 -9.75 -12.37
N LEU A 189 -15.68 -10.40 -11.25
CA LEU A 189 -16.68 -10.87 -10.30
C LEU A 189 -16.73 -9.92 -9.11
N PRO A 190 -17.66 -8.95 -9.09
CA PRO A 190 -17.82 -8.09 -7.94
C PRO A 190 -18.51 -8.84 -6.80
N LEU A 191 -17.96 -8.72 -5.59
CA LEU A 191 -18.55 -9.28 -4.38
C LEU A 191 -19.08 -8.15 -3.49
N PRO A 192 -20.09 -8.43 -2.62
CA PRO A 192 -20.48 -7.47 -1.60
C PRO A 192 -19.30 -7.08 -0.71
N ALA A 193 -19.23 -5.81 -0.26
CA ALA A 193 -18.14 -5.32 0.60
C ALA A 193 -17.98 -6.13 1.90
N THR A 194 -19.06 -6.73 2.40
CA THR A 194 -19.05 -7.65 3.55
C THR A 194 -18.28 -8.97 3.29
N SER A 195 -17.93 -9.24 2.03
CA SER A 195 -17.07 -10.37 1.66
C SER A 195 -15.58 -10.06 1.83
N PHE A 196 -15.20 -8.79 1.95
CA PHE A 196 -13.81 -8.38 2.13
C PHE A 196 -13.28 -8.92 3.48
N GLY A 197 -12.18 -9.66 3.40
CA GLY A 197 -11.61 -10.36 4.57
C GLY A 197 -12.39 -11.61 5.02
N SER A 198 -13.48 -11.97 4.35
CA SER A 198 -14.27 -13.18 4.65
C SER A 198 -13.82 -14.35 3.78
N ALA A 199 -12.91 -15.17 4.30
CA ALA A 199 -12.38 -16.33 3.57
C ALA A 199 -13.49 -17.28 3.06
N THR A 200 -14.53 -17.49 3.85
CA THR A 200 -15.64 -18.36 3.47
C THR A 200 -16.47 -17.77 2.33
N ALA A 201 -16.80 -16.48 2.39
CA ALA A 201 -17.60 -15.81 1.37
C ALA A 201 -16.88 -15.81 0.02
N VAL A 202 -15.60 -15.45 0.00
CA VAL A 202 -14.78 -15.45 -1.22
C VAL A 202 -14.64 -16.86 -1.80
N ALA A 203 -14.33 -17.88 -0.98
CA ALA A 203 -14.21 -19.25 -1.45
C ALA A 203 -15.51 -19.76 -2.08
N GLN A 204 -16.66 -19.50 -1.48
CA GLN A 204 -17.96 -19.89 -2.01
C GLN A 204 -18.31 -19.17 -3.32
N ALA A 205 -18.00 -17.88 -3.41
CA ALA A 205 -18.24 -17.09 -4.63
C ALA A 205 -17.38 -17.61 -5.80
N VAL A 206 -16.07 -17.83 -5.57
CA VAL A 206 -15.16 -18.39 -6.57
C VAL A 206 -15.62 -19.77 -7.02
N LYS A 207 -15.98 -20.65 -6.07
CA LYS A 207 -16.53 -21.98 -6.40
C LYS A 207 -17.77 -21.88 -7.26
N ALA A 208 -18.76 -21.07 -6.86
CA ALA A 208 -20.02 -20.92 -7.59
C ALA A 208 -19.78 -20.39 -9.00
N TYR A 209 -18.92 -19.38 -9.15
CA TYR A 209 -18.57 -18.81 -10.44
C TYR A 209 -17.93 -19.85 -11.38
N LEU A 210 -16.94 -20.61 -10.90
CA LEU A 210 -16.23 -21.60 -11.68
C LEU A 210 -17.10 -22.82 -12.08
N LEU A 211 -18.13 -23.14 -11.30
CA LEU A 211 -19.10 -24.17 -11.66
C LEU A 211 -20.04 -23.70 -12.78
N GLN A 212 -20.31 -22.40 -12.88
CA GLN A 212 -21.13 -21.80 -13.94
C GLN A 212 -20.33 -21.46 -15.19
N HIS A 213 -19.05 -21.13 -15.06
CA HIS A 213 -18.14 -20.71 -16.12
C HIS A 213 -16.99 -21.72 -16.29
N GLN A 214 -17.31 -22.87 -16.91
CA GLN A 214 -16.39 -24.02 -17.03
C GLN A 214 -15.16 -23.73 -17.92
N ASP A 215 -15.23 -22.70 -18.76
CA ASP A 215 -14.20 -22.24 -19.69
C ASP A 215 -13.17 -21.29 -19.03
N VAL A 216 -13.40 -20.85 -17.78
CA VAL A 216 -12.44 -20.05 -17.03
C VAL A 216 -11.23 -20.89 -16.63
N THR A 217 -10.04 -20.43 -17.01
CA THR A 217 -8.75 -21.07 -16.75
C THR A 217 -7.81 -20.24 -15.89
N ALA A 218 -8.15 -18.97 -15.61
CA ALA A 218 -7.36 -18.07 -14.79
C ALA A 218 -8.21 -17.31 -13.77
N VAL A 219 -7.71 -17.18 -12.56
CA VAL A 219 -8.28 -16.37 -11.48
C VAL A 219 -7.25 -15.34 -11.03
N PHE A 220 -7.69 -14.10 -10.84
CA PHE A 220 -6.88 -13.01 -10.28
C PHE A 220 -7.55 -12.46 -9.03
N THR A 221 -6.78 -12.25 -7.96
CA THR A 221 -7.28 -11.78 -6.65
C THR A 221 -6.52 -10.55 -6.16
N ILE A 222 -7.16 -9.77 -5.28
CA ILE A 222 -6.65 -8.47 -4.83
C ILE A 222 -6.24 -8.52 -3.36
N GLY A 223 -5.49 -9.50 -2.98
CA GLY A 223 -4.97 -9.62 -1.61
C GLY A 223 -4.65 -11.06 -1.26
N ASN A 224 -3.79 -11.23 -0.28
CA ASN A 224 -3.36 -12.55 0.17
C ASN A 224 -4.50 -13.37 0.81
N VAL A 225 -5.39 -12.73 1.58
CA VAL A 225 -6.57 -13.40 2.14
C VAL A 225 -7.48 -13.91 1.03
N ASP A 226 -7.70 -13.08 0.01
CA ASP A 226 -8.54 -13.45 -1.16
C ASP A 226 -7.88 -14.55 -1.98
N ALA A 227 -6.55 -14.52 -2.17
CA ALA A 227 -5.82 -15.56 -2.89
C ALA A 227 -5.92 -16.93 -2.19
N ASN A 228 -5.71 -16.98 -0.88
CA ASN A 228 -5.87 -18.20 -0.09
C ASN A 228 -7.32 -18.71 -0.14
N SER A 229 -8.29 -17.81 -0.10
CA SER A 229 -9.70 -18.13 -0.18
C SER A 229 -10.09 -18.66 -1.58
N ALA A 230 -9.57 -18.03 -2.63
CA ALA A 230 -9.77 -18.48 -4.01
C ALA A 230 -9.18 -19.89 -4.23
N MET A 231 -7.99 -20.17 -3.68
CA MET A 231 -7.39 -21.51 -3.73
C MET A 231 -8.29 -22.57 -3.08
N ASN A 232 -8.94 -22.24 -1.96
CA ASN A 232 -9.95 -23.11 -1.34
C ASN A 232 -11.18 -23.27 -2.24
N GLY A 233 -11.65 -22.20 -2.87
CA GLY A 233 -12.75 -22.23 -3.84
C GLY A 233 -12.44 -23.11 -5.05
N LEU A 234 -11.23 -23.01 -5.62
CA LEU A 234 -10.71 -23.86 -6.68
C LEU A 234 -10.74 -25.35 -6.28
N THR A 235 -10.26 -25.64 -5.07
CA THR A 235 -10.24 -27.02 -4.54
C THR A 235 -11.66 -27.57 -4.39
N GLN A 236 -12.58 -26.78 -3.83
CA GLN A 236 -13.98 -27.19 -3.65
C GLN A 236 -14.76 -27.31 -4.96
N ALA A 237 -14.33 -26.60 -6.01
CA ALA A 237 -14.89 -26.74 -7.36
C ALA A 237 -14.28 -27.89 -8.16
N GLY A 238 -13.27 -28.61 -7.63
CA GLY A 238 -12.52 -29.63 -8.35
C GLY A 238 -11.65 -29.09 -9.48
N LYS A 239 -11.27 -27.79 -9.41
CA LYS A 239 -10.52 -27.07 -10.45
C LYS A 239 -9.06 -26.81 -10.07
N ALA A 240 -8.61 -27.24 -8.89
CA ALA A 240 -7.21 -27.12 -8.46
C ALA A 240 -6.28 -27.81 -9.47
N GLY A 241 -5.22 -27.11 -9.90
CA GLY A 241 -4.30 -27.57 -10.95
C GLY A 241 -4.82 -27.43 -12.39
N GLN A 242 -6.10 -27.10 -12.60
CA GLN A 242 -6.69 -26.83 -13.90
C GLN A 242 -6.85 -25.33 -14.17
N VAL A 243 -7.18 -24.57 -13.13
CA VAL A 243 -7.31 -23.11 -13.17
C VAL A 243 -6.10 -22.50 -12.45
N GLN A 244 -5.39 -21.63 -13.13
CA GLN A 244 -4.23 -20.94 -12.59
C GLN A 244 -4.64 -19.71 -11.78
N LEU A 245 -3.99 -19.51 -10.62
CA LEU A 245 -4.22 -18.38 -9.73
C LEU A 245 -3.00 -17.47 -9.73
N CYS A 246 -3.22 -16.17 -9.88
CA CYS A 246 -2.30 -15.10 -9.54
C CYS A 246 -3.04 -14.09 -8.65
N GLY A 247 -2.35 -13.37 -7.80
CA GLY A 247 -2.99 -12.38 -6.93
C GLY A 247 -2.03 -11.29 -6.50
N ILE A 248 -2.58 -10.27 -5.91
CA ILE A 248 -1.81 -9.17 -5.33
C ILE A 248 -1.38 -9.55 -3.93
N ASN A 249 -0.13 -9.24 -3.58
CA ASN A 249 0.49 -9.56 -2.31
C ASN A 249 0.67 -11.08 -2.06
N PHE A 250 1.28 -11.40 -0.95
CA PHE A 250 1.60 -12.77 -0.57
C PHE A 250 1.69 -12.94 0.95
N ASP A 251 1.64 -14.18 1.37
CA ASP A 251 2.02 -14.66 2.69
C ASP A 251 2.82 -15.98 2.52
N GLU A 252 3.21 -16.59 3.61
CA GLU A 252 3.98 -17.83 3.56
C GLU A 252 3.24 -18.95 2.81
N THR A 253 1.91 -19.04 2.93
CA THR A 253 1.08 -20.05 2.25
C THR A 253 1.13 -19.84 0.73
N ILE A 254 0.97 -18.60 0.27
CA ILE A 254 1.03 -18.25 -1.17
C ILE A 254 2.42 -18.54 -1.72
N LEU A 255 3.49 -18.13 -1.02
CA LEU A 255 4.85 -18.40 -1.45
C LEU A 255 5.14 -19.90 -1.57
N ASN A 256 4.69 -20.70 -0.60
CA ASN A 256 4.78 -22.16 -0.67
C ASN A 256 3.96 -22.73 -1.84
N ASN A 257 2.76 -22.20 -2.10
CA ASN A 257 1.94 -22.62 -3.24
C ASN A 257 2.61 -22.30 -4.58
N ILE A 258 3.27 -21.15 -4.70
CA ILE A 258 4.04 -20.78 -5.92
C ILE A 258 5.23 -21.71 -6.08
N ARG A 259 6.01 -21.94 -5.03
CA ARG A 259 7.14 -22.87 -5.05
C ARG A 259 6.73 -24.27 -5.47
N ASP A 260 5.63 -24.75 -4.93
CA ASP A 260 5.09 -26.10 -5.19
C ASP A 260 4.33 -26.19 -6.53
N GLY A 261 4.18 -25.07 -7.28
CA GLY A 261 3.48 -25.03 -8.57
C GLY A 261 1.95 -25.09 -8.49
N LYS A 262 1.38 -24.88 -7.30
CA LYS A 262 -0.08 -24.83 -7.05
C LYS A 262 -0.69 -23.47 -7.39
N GLN A 263 0.09 -22.39 -7.28
CA GLN A 263 -0.26 -21.03 -7.68
C GLN A 263 0.76 -20.53 -8.70
N ALA A 264 0.29 -19.79 -9.70
CA ALA A 264 1.13 -19.36 -10.82
C ALA A 264 2.06 -18.21 -10.44
N CYS A 265 1.51 -17.19 -9.79
CA CYS A 265 2.28 -16.01 -9.39
C CYS A 265 1.62 -15.22 -8.24
N ALA A 266 2.39 -14.26 -7.74
CA ALA A 266 1.89 -13.15 -6.95
C ALA A 266 2.52 -11.84 -7.44
N ILE A 267 1.80 -10.73 -7.27
CA ILE A 267 2.29 -9.38 -7.56
C ILE A 267 2.69 -8.74 -6.24
N ASP A 268 3.95 -8.35 -6.16
CA ASP A 268 4.54 -7.71 -4.97
C ASP A 268 4.48 -6.19 -5.08
N GLN A 269 3.81 -5.56 -4.16
CA GLN A 269 3.74 -4.10 -4.01
C GLN A 269 4.88 -3.54 -3.15
N GLN A 270 5.63 -4.38 -2.47
CA GLN A 270 6.69 -4.01 -1.52
C GLN A 270 6.19 -3.03 -0.44
N GLY A 271 5.14 -3.43 0.29
CA GLY A 271 4.44 -2.59 1.28
C GLY A 271 5.36 -1.97 2.34
N TYR A 272 6.43 -2.65 2.77
CA TYR A 272 7.41 -2.09 3.69
C TYR A 272 7.98 -0.76 3.18
N TRP A 273 8.38 -0.71 1.90
CA TRP A 273 8.91 0.51 1.30
C TRP A 273 7.88 1.63 1.20
N GLN A 274 6.60 1.30 1.05
CA GLN A 274 5.53 2.32 1.00
C GLN A 274 5.48 3.11 2.30
N GLY A 275 5.46 2.42 3.44
CA GLY A 275 5.49 3.07 4.75
C GLY A 275 6.81 3.77 5.04
N TYR A 276 7.94 3.09 4.81
CA TYR A 276 9.26 3.62 5.12
C TYR A 276 9.60 4.89 4.34
N LEU A 277 9.40 4.86 3.01
CA LEU A 277 9.76 6.00 2.15
C LEU A 277 8.84 7.20 2.37
N ALA A 278 7.53 6.98 2.55
CA ALA A 278 6.59 8.06 2.79
C ALA A 278 6.92 8.84 4.07
N VAL A 279 7.17 8.15 5.17
CA VAL A 279 7.60 8.79 6.43
C VAL A 279 8.96 9.48 6.28
N SER A 280 9.93 8.82 5.62
CA SER A 280 11.27 9.38 5.41
C SER A 280 11.24 10.67 4.58
N ILE A 281 10.40 10.74 3.54
CA ILE A 281 10.21 11.93 2.69
C ILE A 281 9.67 13.09 3.53
N LEU A 282 8.63 12.85 4.33
CA LEU A 282 8.02 13.88 5.16
C LEU A 282 8.96 14.35 6.29
N ASN A 283 9.68 13.42 6.92
CA ASN A 283 10.70 13.77 7.90
C ASN A 283 11.79 14.66 7.30
N GLY A 284 12.28 14.29 6.12
CA GLY A 284 13.25 15.09 5.37
C GLY A 284 12.72 16.49 5.01
N LYS A 285 11.45 16.59 4.65
CA LYS A 285 10.79 17.86 4.33
C LYS A 285 10.70 18.77 5.54
N ILE A 286 10.21 18.25 6.67
CA ILE A 286 9.95 19.06 7.87
C ILE A 286 11.27 19.51 8.51
N ASN A 287 12.19 18.56 8.75
CA ASN A 287 13.39 18.86 9.53
C ASN A 287 14.52 19.50 8.71
N TYR A 288 14.55 19.27 7.39
CA TYR A 288 15.68 19.71 6.55
C TYR A 288 15.28 20.46 5.29
N GLY A 289 13.98 20.68 5.03
CA GLY A 289 13.50 21.32 3.83
C GLY A 289 13.75 20.50 2.54
N LEU A 290 14.08 19.22 2.66
CA LEU A 290 14.37 18.35 1.53
C LEU A 290 13.09 18.06 0.73
N THR A 291 13.26 17.88 -0.57
CA THR A 291 12.20 17.47 -1.50
C THR A 291 12.71 16.38 -2.42
N VAL A 292 11.84 15.45 -2.78
CA VAL A 292 12.11 14.44 -3.80
C VAL A 292 11.52 14.94 -5.12
N PRO A 293 12.35 15.28 -6.13
CA PRO A 293 11.87 15.86 -7.40
C PRO A 293 10.96 14.91 -8.19
N THR A 294 11.22 13.61 -8.13
CA THR A 294 10.37 12.60 -8.77
C THR A 294 9.06 12.49 -8.00
N ARG A 295 7.98 12.92 -8.64
CA ARG A 295 6.65 12.96 -8.02
C ARG A 295 6.08 11.56 -7.73
N GLU A 296 6.39 10.57 -8.57
CA GLU A 296 5.98 9.18 -8.45
C GLU A 296 7.16 8.32 -8.04
N ILE A 297 7.03 7.63 -6.90
CA ILE A 297 8.04 6.73 -6.37
C ILE A 297 7.44 5.33 -6.34
N LEU A 298 7.77 4.53 -7.36
CA LEU A 298 7.21 3.20 -7.49
C LEU A 298 7.94 2.18 -6.63
N THR A 299 7.18 1.45 -5.81
CA THR A 299 7.64 0.31 -5.02
C THR A 299 7.26 -1.04 -5.65
N GLY A 300 6.47 -1.02 -6.74
CA GLY A 300 6.00 -2.17 -7.51
C GLY A 300 5.35 -1.71 -8.82
N PRO A 301 4.82 -2.64 -9.64
CA PRO A 301 4.66 -4.07 -9.36
C PRO A 301 5.91 -4.91 -9.62
N GLY A 302 6.17 -5.88 -8.76
CA GLY A 302 7.12 -6.98 -9.00
C GLY A 302 6.37 -8.30 -9.17
N ILE A 303 6.83 -9.21 -10.04
CA ILE A 303 6.26 -10.55 -10.17
C ILE A 303 7.06 -11.55 -9.33
N ILE A 304 6.36 -12.26 -8.45
CA ILE A 304 6.88 -13.42 -7.75
C ILE A 304 6.31 -14.65 -8.43
N ASP A 305 7.18 -15.44 -9.00
CA ASP A 305 6.85 -16.72 -9.65
C ASP A 305 7.80 -17.83 -9.17
N LYS A 306 7.74 -18.99 -9.80
CA LYS A 306 8.59 -20.14 -9.45
C LYS A 306 10.09 -19.83 -9.53
N ASN A 307 10.52 -18.84 -10.35
CA ASN A 307 11.93 -18.51 -10.52
C ASN A 307 12.43 -17.53 -9.44
N THR A 308 11.55 -16.74 -8.84
CA THR A 308 11.89 -15.64 -7.91
C THR A 308 11.43 -15.93 -6.46
N VAL A 309 10.57 -16.92 -6.24
CA VAL A 309 9.93 -17.18 -4.95
C VAL A 309 10.92 -17.49 -3.82
N GLU A 310 12.02 -18.18 -4.08
CA GLU A 310 13.01 -18.54 -3.05
C GLU A 310 13.70 -17.31 -2.43
N LEU A 311 14.02 -16.30 -3.25
CA LEU A 311 14.55 -15.02 -2.76
C LEU A 311 13.51 -14.28 -1.91
N THR A 312 12.24 -14.35 -2.31
CA THR A 312 11.15 -13.74 -1.53
C THR A 312 10.97 -14.43 -0.18
N ILE A 313 10.97 -15.77 -0.16
CA ILE A 313 10.92 -16.57 1.09
C ILE A 313 12.08 -16.21 2.03
N ALA A 314 13.28 -16.09 1.50
CA ALA A 314 14.46 -15.66 2.27
C ALA A 314 14.27 -14.24 2.85
N GLY A 315 13.74 -13.30 2.05
CA GLY A 315 13.44 -11.94 2.49
C GLY A 315 12.38 -11.88 3.61
N VAL A 316 11.32 -12.69 3.52
CA VAL A 316 10.28 -12.80 4.56
C VAL A 316 10.89 -13.35 5.86
N LYS A 317 11.69 -14.40 5.79
CA LYS A 317 12.39 -14.97 6.96
C LYS A 317 13.35 -13.98 7.62
N ALA A 318 13.98 -13.13 6.84
CA ALA A 318 14.82 -12.04 7.33
C ALA A 318 14.01 -10.84 7.87
N GLY A 319 12.69 -10.86 7.73
CA GLY A 319 11.83 -9.76 8.11
C GLY A 319 11.94 -8.51 7.22
N ALA A 320 12.45 -8.67 6.00
CA ALA A 320 12.60 -7.59 5.03
C ALA A 320 11.40 -7.44 4.07
N ARG A 321 10.45 -8.35 4.19
CA ARG A 321 9.21 -8.38 3.39
C ARG A 321 8.02 -8.86 4.20
#